data_92bc20d11f59c651ce33e66fef7e9ad5
#
_entry.id   92bc20d11f59c651ce33e66fef7e9ad5
#
_cell.length_a   1.000
_cell.length_b   1.000
_cell.length_c   1.000
_cell.angle_alpha   90.00
_cell.angle_beta   90.00
_cell.angle_gamma   90.00
#
_symmetry.space_group_name_H-M   'P 1'
#
loop_
_entity.id
_entity.type
_entity.pdbx_description
1 polymer ?
#
loop_
_entity_poly.entity_id
_entity_poly.type
_entity_poly.pdbx_seq_one_letter_code
_entity_poly.pdbx_strand_id
1 'polypeptide(L)'
;DQIDEMQSDGDSDRRNVSCSNMAHVAAAAGEDKADILAQSDTLKPNIAIVTAYNDMLSAHQPYEGYPQLIKAAARQAGATAQVAGGVPAMCDGVTQGRPGMELSLFSRDIIALSTAVALSHNVYDAALCLGVCDKIVPGLVMGALAFGHLPVIFVPAGPMSSGLPNAEKAQIRKAFARGEIGRDALLKAESEAYHGPGTCTFYGTANSNQMLMEVMGLHLPGAAFVHPHSDLRHALTTAATHHAASISLRSVTPRPIGKCLDARSFANAIVGLHATGGSTNHTLHLPAMAAAAGIDLRWQDFADLSDIVPLLARIYPNGQADVNHFHAAGGMGFVISELLAAGLLDGSAATIWGKNLADYAVEP
;
A
#
# COMPACT_ATOMS: atom_id res chain seq x y z
N ASP A 1 -13.69 -0.16 -20.51
CA ASP A 1 -14.17 -1.22 -21.42
C ASP A 1 -13.73 -2.61 -20.96
N GLN A 2 -12.42 -2.90 -20.76
CA GLN A 2 -11.95 -4.22 -20.29
C GLN A 2 -12.51 -4.60 -18.92
N ILE A 3 -12.67 -3.67 -17.99
CA ILE A 3 -13.22 -3.92 -16.66
C ILE A 3 -14.70 -4.28 -16.76
N ASP A 4 -15.45 -3.61 -17.61
CA ASP A 4 -16.85 -3.89 -17.83
C ASP A 4 -17.05 -5.24 -18.56
N GLU A 5 -16.14 -5.59 -19.49
CA GLU A 5 -16.07 -6.91 -20.08
C GLU A 5 -15.80 -7.98 -19.03
N MET A 6 -14.77 -7.84 -18.20
CA MET A 6 -14.43 -8.80 -17.15
C MET A 6 -15.54 -8.94 -16.10
N GLN A 7 -16.30 -7.89 -15.83
CA GLN A 7 -17.47 -7.95 -14.95
C GLN A 7 -18.69 -8.61 -15.60
N SER A 8 -18.84 -8.45 -16.92
CA SER A 8 -19.97 -9.03 -17.68
C SER A 8 -19.73 -10.47 -18.12
N ASP A 9 -18.47 -10.85 -18.23
CA ASP A 9 -18.04 -12.16 -18.72
C ASP A 9 -18.12 -13.20 -17.61
N GLY A 10 -19.15 -13.63 -17.11
CA GLY A 10 -19.38 -14.60 -16.02
C GLY A 10 -18.20 -15.47 -15.53
N ASP A 11 -17.10 -15.51 -16.26
CA ASP A 11 -15.87 -16.23 -15.91
C ASP A 11 -15.19 -15.68 -14.66
N SER A 12 -15.38 -14.40 -14.32
CA SER A 12 -14.85 -13.79 -13.09
C SER A 12 -15.72 -14.10 -11.87
N ASP A 13 -16.88 -14.73 -12.03
CA ASP A 13 -17.77 -15.05 -10.90
C ASP A 13 -17.42 -16.43 -10.31
N ARG A 14 -17.07 -16.44 -9.03
CA ARG A 14 -16.78 -17.66 -8.26
C ARG A 14 -17.89 -18.72 -8.37
N ARG A 15 -19.14 -18.33 -8.61
CA ARG A 15 -20.26 -19.27 -8.81
C ARG A 15 -20.09 -20.16 -10.03
N ASN A 16 -19.29 -19.73 -10.99
CA ASN A 16 -19.01 -20.47 -12.22
C ASN A 16 -17.82 -21.41 -12.10
N VAL A 17 -17.10 -21.36 -10.99
CA VAL A 17 -15.97 -22.26 -10.68
C VAL A 17 -16.51 -23.68 -10.44
N SER A 18 -15.90 -24.68 -11.05
CA SER A 18 -16.35 -26.07 -10.93
C SER A 18 -16.35 -26.58 -9.48
N CYS A 19 -17.23 -27.53 -9.16
CA CYS A 19 -17.30 -28.13 -7.82
C CYS A 19 -15.96 -28.72 -7.37
N SER A 20 -15.19 -29.33 -8.28
CA SER A 20 -13.87 -29.89 -8.00
C SER A 20 -12.88 -28.79 -7.62
N ASN A 21 -12.87 -27.67 -8.37
CA ASN A 21 -11.99 -26.54 -8.11
C ASN A 21 -12.34 -25.88 -6.77
N MET A 22 -13.62 -25.67 -6.49
CA MET A 22 -14.07 -25.13 -5.21
C MET A 22 -13.75 -26.04 -4.02
N ALA A 23 -13.82 -27.36 -4.20
CA ALA A 23 -13.43 -28.32 -3.15
C ALA A 23 -11.93 -28.19 -2.82
N HIS A 24 -11.06 -27.96 -3.82
CA HIS A 24 -9.63 -27.69 -3.58
C HIS A 24 -9.40 -26.39 -2.80
N VAL A 25 -10.07 -25.31 -3.17
CA VAL A 25 -9.97 -24.02 -2.46
C VAL A 25 -10.42 -24.15 -1.01
N ALA A 26 -11.53 -24.83 -0.77
CA ALA A 26 -12.11 -24.98 0.55
C ALA A 26 -11.37 -26.00 1.43
N ALA A 27 -10.59 -26.91 0.86
CA ALA A 27 -9.92 -27.97 1.60
C ALA A 27 -8.95 -27.44 2.67
N ALA A 28 -8.33 -26.28 2.44
CA ALA A 28 -7.41 -25.62 3.36
C ALA A 28 -8.06 -24.52 4.22
N ALA A 29 -9.37 -24.30 4.09
CA ALA A 29 -10.04 -23.13 4.68
C ALA A 29 -10.39 -23.29 6.18
N GLY A 30 -10.19 -24.46 6.76
CA GLY A 30 -10.47 -24.73 8.17
C GLY A 30 -11.95 -24.48 8.52
N GLU A 31 -12.21 -23.62 9.48
CA GLU A 31 -13.55 -23.27 9.94
C GLU A 31 -14.39 -22.53 8.89
N ASP A 32 -13.77 -21.85 7.92
CA ASP A 32 -14.45 -21.13 6.85
C ASP A 32 -14.89 -22.03 5.67
N LYS A 33 -14.59 -23.34 5.75
CA LYS A 33 -14.84 -24.30 4.67
C LYS A 33 -16.29 -24.31 4.17
N ALA A 34 -17.23 -24.33 5.10
CA ALA A 34 -18.66 -24.38 4.77
C ALA A 34 -19.12 -23.10 4.04
N ASP A 35 -18.65 -21.94 4.48
CA ASP A 35 -18.97 -20.65 3.90
C ASP A 35 -18.39 -20.50 2.48
N ILE A 36 -17.17 -21.01 2.26
CA ILE A 36 -16.52 -20.98 0.94
C ILE A 36 -17.21 -21.92 -0.04
N LEU A 37 -17.71 -23.06 0.41
CA LEU A 37 -18.44 -24.03 -0.42
C LEU A 37 -19.92 -23.66 -0.64
N ALA A 38 -20.47 -22.67 0.06
CA ALA A 38 -21.84 -22.25 -0.12
C ALA A 38 -22.07 -21.77 -1.57
N GLN A 39 -23.17 -22.25 -2.20
CA GLN A 39 -23.51 -21.99 -3.61
C GLN A 39 -24.86 -21.32 -3.78
N SER A 40 -25.38 -20.68 -2.76
CA SER A 40 -26.70 -20.07 -2.80
C SER A 40 -26.62 -18.55 -2.93
N ASP A 41 -27.78 -17.89 -3.00
CA ASP A 41 -27.90 -16.43 -2.95
C ASP A 41 -27.34 -15.81 -1.66
N THR A 42 -26.93 -16.65 -0.71
CA THR A 42 -26.26 -16.30 0.55
C THR A 42 -24.74 -16.45 0.49
N LEU A 43 -24.15 -16.48 -0.69
CA LEU A 43 -22.72 -16.62 -0.88
C LEU A 43 -22.00 -15.44 -0.22
N LYS A 44 -21.19 -15.72 0.81
CA LYS A 44 -20.38 -14.72 1.50
C LYS A 44 -19.22 -14.25 0.62
N PRO A 45 -18.83 -12.97 0.66
CA PRO A 45 -17.62 -12.52 0.01
C PRO A 45 -16.40 -13.31 0.49
N ASN A 46 -15.48 -13.66 -0.42
CA ASN A 46 -14.18 -14.25 -0.09
C ASN A 46 -13.09 -13.24 -0.45
N ILE A 47 -12.30 -12.83 0.54
CA ILE A 47 -11.29 -11.78 0.41
C ILE A 47 -9.90 -12.41 0.25
N ALA A 48 -9.20 -12.08 -0.83
CA ALA A 48 -7.79 -12.43 -1.00
C ALA A 48 -6.91 -11.60 -0.07
N ILE A 49 -5.94 -12.22 0.58
CA ILE A 49 -4.85 -11.56 1.29
C ILE A 49 -3.58 -11.81 0.48
N VAL A 50 -3.01 -10.75 -0.11
CA VAL A 50 -1.70 -10.78 -0.76
C VAL A 50 -0.73 -10.06 0.15
N THR A 51 0.29 -10.76 0.67
CA THR A 51 1.14 -10.22 1.73
C THR A 51 2.61 -10.22 1.35
N ALA A 52 3.32 -9.14 1.71
CA ALA A 52 4.77 -9.03 1.62
C ALA A 52 5.48 -9.39 2.94
N TYR A 53 4.81 -10.13 3.83
CA TYR A 53 5.40 -10.55 5.10
C TYR A 53 6.73 -11.28 4.90
N ASN A 54 7.69 -10.91 5.69
CA ASN A 54 8.88 -11.68 6.04
C ASN A 54 9.43 -11.14 7.38
N ASP A 55 10.20 -11.93 8.09
CA ASP A 55 10.80 -11.57 9.38
C ASP A 55 12.24 -11.03 9.28
N MET A 56 12.78 -10.96 8.06
CA MET A 56 14.12 -10.42 7.79
C MET A 56 14.12 -8.89 7.71
N LEU A 57 13.04 -8.29 7.19
CA LEU A 57 12.93 -6.85 6.94
C LEU A 57 12.02 -6.19 7.95
N SER A 58 12.54 -5.21 8.69
CA SER A 58 11.79 -4.49 9.73
C SER A 58 10.45 -3.93 9.25
N ALA A 59 10.40 -3.44 8.02
CA ALA A 59 9.20 -2.87 7.43
C ALA A 59 8.07 -3.89 7.21
N HIS A 60 8.40 -5.16 6.99
CA HIS A 60 7.46 -6.22 6.61
C HIS A 60 7.12 -7.16 7.75
N GLN A 61 7.97 -7.23 8.79
CA GLN A 61 7.74 -8.07 9.96
C GLN A 61 6.38 -7.82 10.64
N PRO A 62 5.86 -6.59 10.75
CA PRO A 62 4.55 -6.37 11.38
C PRO A 62 3.39 -7.12 10.74
N TYR A 63 3.51 -7.53 9.47
CA TYR A 63 2.45 -8.28 8.78
C TYR A 63 2.25 -9.70 9.28
N GLU A 64 3.10 -10.23 10.16
CA GLU A 64 3.01 -11.59 10.69
C GLU A 64 1.60 -11.93 11.23
N GLY A 65 1.04 -11.07 12.04
CA GLY A 65 -0.27 -11.28 12.68
C GLY A 65 -1.47 -10.83 11.84
N TYR A 66 -1.26 -10.08 10.75
CA TYR A 66 -2.35 -9.48 9.98
C TYR A 66 -3.30 -10.49 9.35
N PRO A 67 -2.84 -11.63 8.78
CA PRO A 67 -3.77 -12.60 8.21
C PRO A 67 -4.80 -13.11 9.23
N GLN A 68 -4.41 -13.32 10.47
CA GLN A 68 -5.33 -13.78 11.52
C GLN A 68 -6.33 -12.68 11.92
N LEU A 69 -5.86 -11.44 12.07
CA LEU A 69 -6.69 -10.28 12.34
C LEU A 69 -7.73 -10.09 11.22
N ILE A 70 -7.29 -10.14 9.96
CA ILE A 70 -8.15 -9.98 8.78
C ILE A 70 -9.19 -11.10 8.69
N LYS A 71 -8.80 -12.36 8.92
CA LYS A 71 -9.76 -13.48 8.93
C LYS A 71 -10.83 -13.31 10.01
N ALA A 72 -10.43 -12.90 11.20
CA ALA A 72 -11.38 -12.63 12.29
C ALA A 72 -12.33 -11.47 11.94
N ALA A 73 -11.80 -10.37 11.39
CA ALA A 73 -12.60 -9.22 10.94
C ALA A 73 -13.54 -9.58 9.77
N ALA A 74 -13.07 -10.38 8.81
CA ALA A 74 -13.89 -10.85 7.70
C ALA A 74 -15.13 -11.63 8.19
N ARG A 75 -14.94 -12.54 9.15
CA ARG A 75 -16.06 -13.28 9.75
C ARG A 75 -17.06 -12.35 10.45
N GLN A 76 -16.57 -11.33 11.16
CA GLN A 76 -17.43 -10.32 11.79
C GLN A 76 -18.26 -9.55 10.75
N ALA A 77 -17.71 -9.33 9.57
CA ALA A 77 -18.38 -8.68 8.44
C ALA A 77 -19.24 -9.65 7.59
N GLY A 78 -19.41 -10.90 7.99
CA GLY A 78 -20.14 -11.90 7.19
C GLY A 78 -19.40 -12.34 5.92
N ALA A 79 -18.09 -12.25 5.89
CA ALA A 79 -17.21 -12.63 4.80
C ALA A 79 -16.20 -13.72 5.23
N THR A 80 -15.44 -14.25 4.27
CA THR A 80 -14.29 -15.11 4.51
C THR A 80 -13.02 -14.43 3.98
N ALA A 81 -11.84 -14.85 4.44
CA ALA A 81 -10.58 -14.37 3.92
C ALA A 81 -9.54 -15.48 3.88
N GLN A 82 -8.75 -15.52 2.81
CA GLN A 82 -7.68 -16.50 2.62
C GLN A 82 -6.39 -15.81 2.19
N VAL A 83 -5.25 -16.28 2.69
CA VAL A 83 -3.96 -15.87 2.13
C VAL A 83 -3.84 -16.46 0.73
N ALA A 84 -3.98 -15.61 -0.28
CA ALA A 84 -3.90 -15.99 -1.68
C ALA A 84 -2.46 -16.22 -2.13
N GLY A 85 -1.52 -15.49 -1.54
CA GLY A 85 -0.10 -15.64 -1.81
C GLY A 85 0.76 -14.65 -1.05
N GLY A 86 2.07 -14.94 -1.02
CA GLY A 86 3.11 -14.04 -0.60
C GLY A 86 3.85 -13.45 -1.80
N VAL A 87 4.33 -12.22 -1.66
CA VAL A 87 5.24 -11.60 -2.64
C VAL A 87 6.62 -11.43 -2.02
N PRO A 88 7.71 -11.56 -2.79
CA PRO A 88 9.04 -11.28 -2.28
C PRO A 88 9.14 -9.80 -1.91
N ALA A 89 9.94 -9.49 -0.90
CA ALA A 89 10.25 -8.11 -0.55
C ALA A 89 11.77 -7.92 -0.52
N MET A 90 12.25 -6.80 -1.05
CA MET A 90 13.64 -6.41 -1.04
C MET A 90 13.77 -5.02 -0.42
N CYS A 91 14.70 -4.88 0.53
CA CYS A 91 14.98 -3.59 1.16
C CYS A 91 16.35 -3.09 0.72
N ASP A 92 16.39 -1.95 0.07
CA ASP A 92 17.62 -1.32 -0.40
C ASP A 92 18.58 -0.99 0.77
N GLY A 93 18.02 -0.72 1.96
CA GLY A 93 18.82 -0.51 3.18
C GLY A 93 19.64 -1.74 3.59
N VAL A 94 19.20 -2.95 3.24
CA VAL A 94 19.93 -4.21 3.50
C VAL A 94 20.89 -4.55 2.35
N THR A 95 20.49 -4.29 1.11
CA THR A 95 21.24 -4.71 -0.08
C THR A 95 22.20 -3.66 -0.61
N GLN A 96 22.13 -2.42 -0.12
CA GLN A 96 22.97 -1.32 -0.58
C GLN A 96 24.47 -1.67 -0.48
N GLY A 97 25.20 -1.45 -1.58
CA GLY A 97 26.62 -1.78 -1.67
C GLY A 97 26.92 -3.29 -1.83
N ARG A 98 25.90 -4.12 -2.07
CA ARG A 98 26.02 -5.57 -2.32
C ARG A 98 25.53 -5.91 -3.72
N PRO A 99 26.02 -7.00 -4.33
CA PRO A 99 25.58 -7.42 -5.67
C PRO A 99 24.06 -7.62 -5.81
N GLY A 100 23.39 -8.04 -4.74
CA GLY A 100 21.94 -8.21 -4.74
C GLY A 100 21.15 -6.94 -5.02
N MET A 101 21.76 -5.76 -4.89
CA MET A 101 21.11 -4.48 -5.22
C MET A 101 20.71 -4.38 -6.71
N GLU A 102 21.38 -5.10 -7.60
CA GLU A 102 21.04 -5.17 -9.03
C GLU A 102 19.61 -5.71 -9.28
N LEU A 103 19.07 -6.49 -8.36
CA LEU A 103 17.69 -7.00 -8.43
C LEU A 103 16.65 -6.03 -7.90
N SER A 104 17.05 -4.89 -7.34
CA SER A 104 16.15 -4.01 -6.60
C SER A 104 14.97 -3.52 -7.45
N LEU A 105 15.22 -2.85 -8.57
CA LEU A 105 14.12 -2.39 -9.44
C LEU A 105 13.36 -3.53 -10.09
N PHE A 106 14.06 -4.60 -10.49
CA PHE A 106 13.45 -5.79 -11.10
C PHE A 106 12.47 -6.49 -10.15
N SER A 107 12.71 -6.43 -8.83
CA SER A 107 11.80 -7.03 -7.83
C SER A 107 10.38 -6.48 -7.93
N ARG A 108 10.18 -5.23 -8.36
CA ARG A 108 8.85 -4.66 -8.60
C ARG A 108 8.02 -5.48 -9.58
N ASP A 109 8.63 -5.88 -10.69
CA ASP A 109 7.93 -6.62 -11.75
C ASP A 109 7.66 -8.07 -11.31
N ILE A 110 8.57 -8.67 -10.53
CA ILE A 110 8.34 -9.98 -9.90
C ILE A 110 7.18 -9.91 -8.90
N ILE A 111 7.08 -8.85 -8.11
CA ILE A 111 5.97 -8.63 -7.18
C ILE A 111 4.65 -8.49 -7.94
N ALA A 112 4.65 -7.74 -9.05
CA ALA A 112 3.47 -7.61 -9.91
C ALA A 112 3.02 -8.96 -10.45
N LEU A 113 3.93 -9.77 -10.99
CA LEU A 113 3.64 -11.12 -11.49
C LEU A 113 3.16 -12.04 -10.37
N SER A 114 3.79 -12.01 -9.18
CA SER A 114 3.38 -12.84 -8.04
C SER A 114 1.96 -12.48 -7.57
N THR A 115 1.63 -11.18 -7.53
CA THR A 115 0.30 -10.70 -7.21
C THR A 115 -0.72 -11.17 -8.24
N ALA A 116 -0.41 -11.04 -9.53
CA ALA A 116 -1.27 -11.51 -10.60
C ALA A 116 -1.51 -13.01 -10.52
N VAL A 117 -0.47 -13.82 -10.26
CA VAL A 117 -0.60 -15.27 -10.06
C VAL A 117 -1.52 -15.59 -8.88
N ALA A 118 -1.38 -14.88 -7.75
CA ALA A 118 -2.24 -15.08 -6.58
C ALA A 118 -3.72 -14.81 -6.91
N LEU A 119 -4.02 -13.72 -7.61
CA LEU A 119 -5.38 -13.32 -7.95
C LEU A 119 -6.00 -14.11 -9.11
N SER A 120 -5.18 -14.72 -9.97
CA SER A 120 -5.64 -15.48 -11.16
C SER A 120 -6.47 -16.73 -10.85
N HIS A 121 -6.56 -17.11 -9.57
CA HIS A 121 -7.39 -18.25 -9.16
C HIS A 121 -8.91 -18.00 -9.28
N ASN A 122 -9.35 -16.76 -9.48
CA ASN A 122 -10.74 -16.35 -9.69
C ASN A 122 -11.75 -16.86 -8.62
N VAL A 123 -11.28 -16.95 -7.37
CA VAL A 123 -12.08 -17.41 -6.24
C VAL A 123 -12.29 -16.33 -5.18
N TYR A 124 -11.97 -15.10 -5.53
CA TYR A 124 -12.02 -13.96 -4.63
C TYR A 124 -13.00 -12.89 -5.14
N ASP A 125 -13.66 -12.23 -4.21
CA ASP A 125 -14.64 -11.17 -4.49
C ASP A 125 -14.08 -9.77 -4.14
N ALA A 126 -12.95 -9.71 -3.45
CA ALA A 126 -12.17 -8.52 -3.13
C ALA A 126 -10.73 -8.93 -2.72
N ALA A 127 -9.83 -7.98 -2.61
CA ALA A 127 -8.47 -8.24 -2.14
C ALA A 127 -7.98 -7.19 -1.15
N LEU A 128 -7.14 -7.62 -0.20
CA LEU A 128 -6.32 -6.78 0.66
C LEU A 128 -4.85 -7.01 0.31
N CYS A 129 -4.16 -5.95 -0.11
CA CYS A 129 -2.73 -5.96 -0.40
C CYS A 129 -1.95 -5.41 0.79
N LEU A 130 -1.17 -6.28 1.45
CA LEU A 130 -0.35 -5.95 2.60
C LEU A 130 1.08 -5.66 2.12
N GLY A 131 1.37 -4.40 1.90
CA GLY A 131 2.67 -3.98 1.38
C GLY A 131 3.06 -2.58 1.81
N VAL A 132 4.33 -2.42 2.08
CA VAL A 132 5.02 -1.17 2.33
C VAL A 132 6.33 -1.17 1.55
N CYS A 133 7.15 -0.16 1.69
CA CYS A 133 8.46 -0.06 1.05
C CYS A 133 8.46 0.27 -0.45
N ASP A 134 9.65 0.30 -1.01
CA ASP A 134 10.02 0.97 -2.25
C ASP A 134 9.34 0.33 -3.48
N LYS A 135 9.67 -0.92 -3.79
CA LYS A 135 9.21 -1.63 -4.98
C LYS A 135 7.93 -2.43 -4.74
N ILE A 136 7.64 -2.73 -3.47
CA ILE A 136 6.54 -3.62 -3.10
C ILE A 136 5.18 -2.99 -3.44
N VAL A 137 4.97 -1.76 -3.01
CA VAL A 137 3.70 -1.06 -3.25
C VAL A 137 3.40 -0.90 -4.74
N PRO A 138 4.30 -0.34 -5.57
CA PRO A 138 4.01 -0.24 -7.01
C PRO A 138 3.86 -1.60 -7.68
N GLY A 139 4.63 -2.62 -7.27
CA GLY A 139 4.45 -3.99 -7.78
C GLY A 139 3.07 -4.56 -7.46
N LEU A 140 2.59 -4.40 -6.23
CA LEU A 140 1.24 -4.82 -5.83
C LEU A 140 0.17 -4.07 -6.62
N VAL A 141 0.32 -2.74 -6.84
CA VAL A 141 -0.63 -1.96 -7.65
C VAL A 141 -0.68 -2.48 -9.09
N MET A 142 0.47 -2.68 -9.73
CA MET A 142 0.54 -3.19 -11.10
C MET A 142 -0.10 -4.59 -11.21
N GLY A 143 0.18 -5.48 -10.25
CA GLY A 143 -0.42 -6.82 -10.24
C GLY A 143 -1.93 -6.82 -9.97
N ALA A 144 -2.41 -5.94 -9.08
CA ALA A 144 -3.83 -5.77 -8.81
C ALA A 144 -4.58 -5.21 -10.03
N LEU A 145 -3.97 -4.29 -10.78
CA LEU A 145 -4.55 -3.71 -11.99
C LEU A 145 -4.74 -4.74 -13.12
N ALA A 146 -3.97 -5.83 -13.17
CA ALA A 146 -4.24 -6.95 -14.06
C ALA A 146 -5.61 -7.61 -13.78
N PHE A 147 -6.14 -7.42 -12.57
CA PHE A 147 -7.48 -7.82 -12.13
C PHE A 147 -8.31 -6.59 -11.73
N GLY A 148 -8.28 -5.57 -12.56
CA GLY A 148 -8.89 -4.26 -12.31
C GLY A 148 -10.38 -4.28 -12.00
N HIS A 149 -11.08 -5.39 -12.27
CA HIS A 149 -12.49 -5.61 -11.89
C HIS A 149 -12.68 -5.92 -10.39
N LEU A 150 -11.60 -6.33 -9.68
CA LEU A 150 -11.68 -6.59 -8.24
C LEU A 150 -11.58 -5.29 -7.44
N PRO A 151 -12.38 -5.14 -6.38
CA PRO A 151 -12.11 -4.19 -5.31
C PRO A 151 -10.82 -4.57 -4.58
N VAL A 152 -9.88 -3.62 -4.47
CA VAL A 152 -8.59 -3.85 -3.80
C VAL A 152 -8.29 -2.71 -2.84
N ILE A 153 -7.98 -3.03 -1.60
CA ILE A 153 -7.56 -2.07 -0.58
C ILE A 153 -6.11 -2.36 -0.18
N PHE A 154 -5.30 -1.33 -0.11
CA PHE A 154 -3.94 -1.42 0.39
C PHE A 154 -3.92 -1.17 1.90
N VAL A 155 -3.25 -2.05 2.64
CA VAL A 155 -3.17 -1.98 4.10
C VAL A 155 -1.71 -1.82 4.52
N PRO A 156 -1.29 -0.62 4.95
CA PRO A 156 0.08 -0.37 5.37
C PRO A 156 0.37 -0.94 6.75
N ALA A 157 1.63 -1.30 7.01
CA ALA A 157 2.10 -1.63 8.35
C ALA A 157 2.38 -0.36 9.17
N GLY A 158 2.96 0.65 8.55
CA GLY A 158 3.33 1.91 9.17
C GLY A 158 4.81 2.03 9.55
N PRO A 159 5.26 3.23 9.93
CA PRO A 159 6.64 3.48 10.34
C PRO A 159 6.93 2.96 11.75
N MET A 160 8.20 2.59 12.00
CA MET A 160 8.69 2.37 13.37
C MET A 160 8.64 3.68 14.15
N SER A 161 8.71 3.64 15.48
CA SER A 161 8.84 4.84 16.29
C SER A 161 10.15 5.57 15.99
N SER A 162 10.20 6.88 16.24
CA SER A 162 11.42 7.68 16.05
C SER A 162 12.50 7.23 17.02
N GLY A 163 13.68 6.94 16.49
CA GLY A 163 14.86 6.54 17.27
C GLY A 163 15.86 7.68 17.39
N LEU A 164 17.16 7.35 17.26
CA LEU A 164 18.23 8.33 17.31
C LEU A 164 17.98 9.51 16.36
N PRO A 165 18.06 10.77 16.82
CA PRO A 165 17.82 11.94 15.98
C PRO A 165 18.69 11.95 14.72
N ASN A 166 18.10 12.34 13.59
CA ASN A 166 18.79 12.30 12.28
C ASN A 166 20.08 13.15 12.25
N ALA A 167 20.10 14.30 12.95
CA ALA A 167 21.28 15.15 13.05
C ALA A 167 22.43 14.45 13.80
N GLU A 168 22.11 13.76 14.90
CA GLU A 168 23.08 13.00 15.69
C GLU A 168 23.63 11.80 14.90
N LYS A 169 22.74 11.04 14.26
CA LYS A 169 23.14 9.94 13.35
C LYS A 169 24.09 10.43 12.26
N ALA A 170 23.81 11.57 11.65
CA ALA A 170 24.68 12.15 10.63
C ALA A 170 26.07 12.54 11.19
N GLN A 171 26.14 13.06 12.41
CA GLN A 171 27.42 13.37 13.08
C GLN A 171 28.23 12.10 13.37
N ILE A 172 27.59 11.05 13.86
CA ILE A 172 28.25 9.75 14.15
C ILE A 172 28.81 9.14 12.87
N ARG A 173 28.05 9.15 11.77
CA ARG A 173 28.51 8.68 10.46
C ARG A 173 29.72 9.49 9.95
N LYS A 174 29.72 10.82 10.14
CA LYS A 174 30.86 11.67 9.78
C LYS A 174 32.09 11.37 10.65
N ALA A 175 31.91 11.17 11.95
CA ALA A 175 33.01 10.81 12.87
C ALA A 175 33.60 9.45 12.48
N PHE A 176 32.80 8.47 12.13
CA PHE A 176 33.28 7.19 11.62
C PHE A 176 34.06 7.35 10.30
N ALA A 177 33.54 8.12 9.35
CA ALA A 177 34.20 8.37 8.08
C ALA A 177 35.59 9.07 8.25
N ARG A 178 35.76 9.88 9.34
CA ARG A 178 37.04 10.51 9.69
C ARG A 178 37.95 9.62 10.53
N GLY A 179 37.49 8.40 10.90
CA GLY A 179 38.27 7.49 11.73
C GLY A 179 38.33 7.88 13.22
N GLU A 180 37.42 8.77 13.67
CA GLU A 180 37.35 9.24 15.07
C GLU A 180 36.67 8.22 16.00
N ILE A 181 35.85 7.38 15.44
CA ILE A 181 35.11 6.29 16.16
C ILE A 181 35.28 4.97 15.41
N GLY A 182 35.14 3.86 16.15
CA GLY A 182 35.18 2.50 15.60
C GLY A 182 33.85 2.00 15.08
N ARG A 183 33.88 0.83 14.44
CA ARG A 183 32.68 0.16 13.87
C ARG A 183 31.61 -0.13 14.92
N ASP A 184 31.98 -0.52 16.13
CA ASP A 184 31.02 -0.88 17.18
C ASP A 184 30.17 0.32 17.62
N ALA A 185 30.78 1.51 17.71
CA ALA A 185 30.08 2.75 18.02
C ALA A 185 29.12 3.15 16.89
N LEU A 186 29.54 2.98 15.62
CA LEU A 186 28.65 3.19 14.48
C LEU A 186 27.48 2.20 14.49
N LEU A 187 27.75 0.90 14.67
CA LEU A 187 26.71 -0.14 14.69
C LEU A 187 25.70 0.10 15.80
N LYS A 188 26.16 0.52 16.98
CA LYS A 188 25.28 0.89 18.09
C LYS A 188 24.32 2.02 17.69
N ALA A 189 24.85 3.10 17.13
CA ALA A 189 24.04 4.24 16.69
C ALA A 189 23.05 3.88 15.58
N GLU A 190 23.47 3.06 14.60
CA GLU A 190 22.56 2.57 13.56
C GLU A 190 21.45 1.69 14.16
N SER A 191 21.77 0.84 15.14
CA SER A 191 20.76 0.02 15.84
C SER A 191 19.78 0.85 16.66
N GLU A 192 20.22 1.97 17.23
CA GLU A 192 19.36 2.92 17.93
C GLU A 192 18.46 3.74 16.96
N ALA A 193 18.89 3.88 15.71
CA ALA A 193 18.12 4.55 14.66
C ALA A 193 17.10 3.62 13.98
N TYR A 194 17.38 2.32 13.92
CA TYR A 194 16.52 1.28 13.33
C TYR A 194 16.25 0.19 14.38
N HIS A 195 15.46 0.54 15.39
CA HIS A 195 15.37 -0.19 16.65
C HIS A 195 14.14 -1.08 16.79
N GLY A 196 13.23 -1.09 15.82
CA GLY A 196 12.00 -1.87 15.92
C GLY A 196 11.34 -2.18 14.57
N PRO A 197 10.26 -2.98 14.60
CA PRO A 197 9.46 -3.27 13.43
C PRO A 197 8.75 -2.02 12.88
N GLY A 198 8.66 -1.93 11.56
CA GLY A 198 8.05 -0.81 10.84
C GLY A 198 8.97 -0.29 9.74
N THR A 199 8.45 0.60 8.89
CA THR A 199 9.27 1.28 7.88
C THR A 199 10.25 2.25 8.52
N CYS A 200 11.33 2.57 7.82
CA CYS A 200 12.23 3.66 8.24
C CYS A 200 11.45 4.96 8.42
N THR A 201 11.89 5.83 9.34
CA THR A 201 11.18 7.08 9.64
C THR A 201 11.53 8.25 8.73
N PHE A 202 12.59 8.15 7.91
CA PHE A 202 12.89 9.19 6.91
C PHE A 202 11.92 9.12 5.72
N TYR A 203 11.67 10.26 5.09
CA TYR A 203 10.74 10.37 3.98
C TYR A 203 11.44 10.02 2.65
N GLY A 204 11.77 8.74 2.49
CA GLY A 204 12.24 8.13 1.24
C GLY A 204 11.08 7.47 0.49
N THR A 205 11.42 6.59 -0.48
CA THR A 205 10.43 5.94 -1.35
C THR A 205 9.44 5.10 -0.57
N ALA A 206 9.87 4.44 0.52
CA ALA A 206 8.99 3.64 1.37
C ALA A 206 7.81 4.46 1.91
N ASN A 207 8.06 5.64 2.46
CA ASN A 207 7.03 6.48 3.05
C ASN A 207 6.29 7.33 2.01
N SER A 208 6.96 7.80 0.97
CA SER A 208 6.25 8.51 -0.10
C SER A 208 5.34 7.58 -0.93
N ASN A 209 5.59 6.27 -0.99
CA ASN A 209 4.60 5.30 -1.48
C ASN A 209 3.32 5.31 -0.64
N GLN A 210 3.43 5.38 0.69
CA GLN A 210 2.25 5.41 1.56
C GLN A 210 1.45 6.70 1.36
N MET A 211 2.13 7.83 1.19
CA MET A 211 1.50 9.09 0.80
C MET A 211 0.76 8.94 -0.54
N LEU A 212 1.39 8.34 -1.55
CA LEU A 212 0.76 8.12 -2.86
C LEU A 212 -0.50 7.26 -2.73
N MET A 213 -0.45 6.15 -1.99
CA MET A 213 -1.62 5.29 -1.79
C MET A 213 -2.78 6.03 -1.15
N GLU A 214 -2.50 6.96 -0.25
CA GLU A 214 -3.55 7.75 0.38
C GLU A 214 -4.11 8.82 -0.57
N VAL A 215 -3.27 9.59 -1.26
CA VAL A 215 -3.69 10.61 -2.22
C VAL A 215 -4.38 10.00 -3.46
N MET A 216 -3.99 8.79 -3.85
CA MET A 216 -4.66 8.03 -4.92
C MET A 216 -5.93 7.32 -4.43
N GLY A 217 -6.28 7.42 -3.16
CA GLY A 217 -7.49 6.85 -2.61
C GLY A 217 -7.49 5.33 -2.49
N LEU A 218 -6.34 4.69 -2.32
CA LEU A 218 -6.17 3.23 -2.19
C LEU A 218 -5.96 2.73 -0.75
N HIS A 219 -5.62 3.64 0.19
CA HIS A 219 -5.64 3.41 1.63
C HIS A 219 -6.96 3.88 2.24
N LEU A 220 -7.24 3.49 3.49
CA LEU A 220 -8.19 4.22 4.31
C LEU A 220 -7.60 5.59 4.67
N PRO A 221 -8.43 6.65 4.79
CA PRO A 221 -7.96 7.97 5.19
C PRO A 221 -7.13 7.94 6.48
N GLY A 222 -6.00 8.64 6.51
CA GLY A 222 -5.12 8.74 7.67
C GLY A 222 -4.32 7.48 7.99
N ALA A 223 -4.39 6.44 7.16
CA ALA A 223 -3.75 5.15 7.44
C ALA A 223 -2.23 5.15 7.22
N ALA A 224 -1.67 6.05 6.40
CA ALA A 224 -0.32 5.96 5.87
C ALA A 224 0.77 5.79 6.96
N PHE A 225 0.72 6.60 8.03
CA PHE A 225 1.81 6.74 8.99
C PHE A 225 1.45 6.35 10.43
N VAL A 226 0.41 5.57 10.62
CA VAL A 226 0.04 5.03 11.94
C VAL A 226 1.01 3.91 12.32
N HIS A 227 1.51 3.94 13.56
CA HIS A 227 2.49 2.96 14.08
C HIS A 227 1.96 1.51 14.02
N PRO A 228 2.80 0.51 13.65
CA PRO A 228 2.37 -0.87 13.42
C PRO A 228 1.66 -1.57 14.58
N HIS A 229 2.07 -1.28 15.81
CA HIS A 229 1.57 -1.97 17.02
C HIS A 229 0.57 -1.10 17.82
N SER A 230 0.01 -0.05 17.21
CA SER A 230 -1.01 0.77 17.88
C SER A 230 -2.40 0.16 17.74
N ASP A 231 -3.27 0.43 18.72
CA ASP A 231 -4.68 0.04 18.66
C ASP A 231 -5.37 0.63 17.43
N LEU A 232 -5.01 1.86 17.06
CA LEU A 232 -5.51 2.52 15.85
C LEU A 232 -5.13 1.73 14.59
N ARG A 233 -3.90 1.23 14.48
CA ARG A 233 -3.48 0.38 13.35
C ARG A 233 -4.34 -0.88 13.25
N HIS A 234 -4.60 -1.55 14.36
CA HIS A 234 -5.47 -2.72 14.40
C HIS A 234 -6.90 -2.37 14.01
N ALA A 235 -7.43 -1.25 14.52
CA ALA A 235 -8.75 -0.76 14.16
C ALA A 235 -8.88 -0.43 12.67
N LEU A 236 -7.88 0.25 12.08
CA LEU A 236 -7.83 0.56 10.65
C LEU A 236 -7.76 -0.70 9.79
N THR A 237 -6.98 -1.71 10.19
CA THR A 237 -6.91 -2.99 9.47
C THR A 237 -8.24 -3.73 9.52
N THR A 238 -8.90 -3.74 10.67
CA THR A 238 -10.26 -4.28 10.83
C THR A 238 -11.27 -3.53 9.96
N ALA A 239 -11.25 -2.18 9.99
CA ALA A 239 -12.12 -1.35 9.17
C ALA A 239 -11.89 -1.55 7.67
N ALA A 240 -10.62 -1.69 7.23
CA ALA A 240 -10.29 -2.00 5.84
C ALA A 240 -10.89 -3.35 5.41
N THR A 241 -10.87 -4.34 6.29
CA THR A 241 -11.43 -5.68 6.02
C THR A 241 -12.96 -5.62 5.92
N HIS A 242 -13.63 -4.95 6.85
CA HIS A 242 -15.08 -4.75 6.82
C HIS A 242 -15.48 -3.98 5.54
N HIS A 243 -14.70 -2.96 5.20
CA HIS A 243 -14.97 -2.18 3.99
C HIS A 243 -14.77 -3.01 2.71
N ALA A 244 -13.70 -3.82 2.63
CA ALA A 244 -13.47 -4.72 1.49
C ALA A 244 -14.67 -5.67 1.29
N ALA A 245 -15.24 -6.21 2.36
CA ALA A 245 -16.45 -7.03 2.27
C ALA A 245 -17.64 -6.23 1.72
N SER A 246 -17.82 -4.97 2.17
CA SER A 246 -18.94 -4.12 1.79
C SER A 246 -18.90 -3.62 0.35
N ILE A 247 -17.72 -3.50 -0.26
CA ILE A 247 -17.52 -3.04 -1.65
C ILE A 247 -17.15 -4.20 -2.60
N SER A 248 -17.19 -5.44 -2.12
CA SER A 248 -16.82 -6.65 -2.88
C SER A 248 -17.71 -6.86 -4.11
N LEU A 249 -17.33 -7.77 -4.98
CA LEU A 249 -18.16 -8.16 -6.14
C LEU A 249 -19.54 -8.71 -5.76
N ARG A 250 -19.75 -9.08 -4.48
CA ARG A 250 -21.04 -9.52 -3.94
C ARG A 250 -21.91 -8.36 -3.44
N SER A 251 -21.38 -7.15 -3.39
CA SER A 251 -22.13 -5.97 -2.96
C SER A 251 -23.02 -5.40 -4.07
N VAL A 252 -24.00 -4.58 -3.68
CA VAL A 252 -24.86 -3.84 -4.63
C VAL A 252 -24.06 -2.77 -5.39
N THR A 253 -23.00 -2.27 -4.78
CA THR A 253 -22.16 -1.21 -5.34
C THR A 253 -20.67 -1.59 -5.23
N PRO A 254 -20.20 -2.54 -6.04
CA PRO A 254 -18.79 -2.92 -6.03
C PRO A 254 -17.92 -1.75 -6.49
N ARG A 255 -16.70 -1.67 -5.91
CA ARG A 255 -15.73 -0.63 -6.24
C ARG A 255 -14.43 -1.23 -6.80
N PRO A 256 -14.39 -1.60 -8.07
CA PRO A 256 -13.19 -2.13 -8.71
C PRO A 256 -12.04 -1.14 -8.68
N ILE A 257 -10.82 -1.64 -8.41
CA ILE A 257 -9.62 -0.79 -8.38
C ILE A 257 -9.41 -0.04 -9.71
N GLY A 258 -9.68 -0.69 -10.83
CA GLY A 258 -9.52 -0.08 -12.15
C GLY A 258 -10.52 1.04 -12.43
N LYS A 259 -11.60 1.19 -11.65
CA LYS A 259 -12.51 2.35 -11.71
C LYS A 259 -12.15 3.44 -10.69
N CYS A 260 -11.26 3.14 -9.74
CA CYS A 260 -10.73 4.12 -8.78
C CYS A 260 -9.47 4.82 -9.31
N LEU A 261 -8.71 4.17 -10.20
CA LEU A 261 -7.46 4.71 -10.74
C LEU A 261 -7.67 5.22 -12.17
N ASP A 262 -7.84 6.52 -12.29
CA ASP A 262 -7.92 7.24 -13.56
C ASP A 262 -6.84 8.34 -13.65
N ALA A 263 -6.84 9.13 -14.72
CA ALA A 263 -5.87 10.21 -14.92
C ALA A 263 -5.85 11.23 -13.76
N ARG A 264 -6.99 11.47 -13.10
CA ARG A 264 -7.09 12.38 -11.94
C ARG A 264 -6.32 11.83 -10.75
N SER A 265 -6.42 10.52 -10.49
CA SER A 265 -5.69 9.86 -9.40
C SER A 265 -4.17 9.98 -9.59
N PHE A 266 -3.67 9.84 -10.83
CA PHE A 266 -2.24 9.99 -11.14
C PHE A 266 -1.78 11.45 -11.12
N ALA A 267 -2.60 12.39 -11.57
CA ALA A 267 -2.31 13.83 -11.43
C ALA A 267 -2.22 14.21 -9.94
N ASN A 268 -3.18 13.77 -9.12
CA ASN A 268 -3.16 13.97 -7.68
C ASN A 268 -1.92 13.36 -7.03
N ALA A 269 -1.49 12.18 -7.49
CA ALA A 269 -0.27 11.53 -7.00
C ALA A 269 0.98 12.40 -7.25
N ILE A 270 1.12 12.99 -8.44
CA ILE A 270 2.24 13.91 -8.76
C ILE A 270 2.17 15.17 -7.90
N VAL A 271 0.98 15.74 -7.72
CA VAL A 271 0.78 16.91 -6.84
C VAL A 271 1.21 16.57 -5.41
N GLY A 272 0.75 15.44 -4.85
CA GLY A 272 1.16 14.97 -3.54
C GLY A 272 2.68 14.77 -3.43
N LEU A 273 3.30 14.23 -4.47
CA LEU A 273 4.75 14.01 -4.55
C LEU A 273 5.53 15.34 -4.47
N HIS A 274 5.14 16.34 -5.22
CA HIS A 274 5.77 17.67 -5.20
C HIS A 274 5.52 18.39 -3.87
N ALA A 275 4.27 18.39 -3.39
CA ALA A 275 3.87 19.08 -2.17
C ALA A 275 4.57 18.55 -0.92
N THR A 276 4.97 17.28 -0.91
CA THR A 276 5.64 16.64 0.23
C THR A 276 7.13 16.39 0.01
N GLY A 277 7.67 16.75 -1.17
CA GLY A 277 9.07 16.49 -1.50
C GLY A 277 9.42 15.00 -1.44
N GLY A 278 8.55 14.16 -2.00
CA GLY A 278 8.73 12.71 -2.00
C GLY A 278 9.87 12.24 -2.91
N SER A 279 10.10 10.93 -2.91
CA SER A 279 11.23 10.33 -3.61
C SER A 279 11.15 10.46 -5.14
N THR A 280 12.27 10.77 -5.76
CA THR A 280 12.41 10.80 -7.24
C THR A 280 12.22 9.41 -7.88
N ASN A 281 12.31 8.31 -7.12
CA ASN A 281 12.02 6.96 -7.64
C ASN A 281 10.60 6.86 -8.20
N HIS A 282 9.69 7.72 -7.77
CA HIS A 282 8.31 7.75 -8.29
C HIS A 282 8.23 8.21 -9.75
N THR A 283 9.26 8.87 -10.29
CA THR A 283 9.35 9.13 -11.73
C THR A 283 9.54 7.85 -12.57
N LEU A 284 9.87 6.72 -11.94
CA LEU A 284 9.89 5.39 -12.53
C LEU A 284 8.65 4.57 -12.16
N HIS A 285 8.16 4.72 -10.91
CA HIS A 285 7.06 3.90 -10.41
C HIS A 285 5.69 4.38 -10.89
N LEU A 286 5.42 5.68 -10.85
CA LEU A 286 4.12 6.22 -11.29
C LEU A 286 3.86 5.97 -12.78
N PRO A 287 4.82 6.19 -13.72
CA PRO A 287 4.61 5.81 -15.12
C PRO A 287 4.34 4.30 -15.32
N ALA A 288 5.01 3.44 -14.56
CA ALA A 288 4.79 1.99 -14.66
C ALA A 288 3.40 1.59 -14.14
N MET A 289 2.95 2.17 -13.02
CA MET A 289 1.59 1.95 -12.50
C MET A 289 0.53 2.53 -13.45
N ALA A 290 0.77 3.72 -14.01
CA ALA A 290 -0.12 4.35 -14.99
C ALA A 290 -0.25 3.49 -16.25
N ALA A 291 0.87 2.97 -16.77
CA ALA A 291 0.86 2.06 -17.91
C ALA A 291 0.05 0.78 -17.63
N ALA A 292 0.15 0.22 -16.41
CA ALA A 292 -0.68 -0.91 -15.99
C ALA A 292 -2.18 -0.56 -15.91
N ALA A 293 -2.52 0.72 -15.67
CA ALA A 293 -3.88 1.24 -15.71
C ALA A 293 -4.33 1.67 -17.12
N GLY A 294 -3.48 1.54 -18.15
CA GLY A 294 -3.76 2.00 -19.51
C GLY A 294 -3.66 3.52 -19.68
N ILE A 295 -2.93 4.21 -18.81
CA ILE A 295 -2.75 5.66 -18.79
C ILE A 295 -1.34 6.01 -19.27
N ASP A 296 -1.23 6.95 -20.23
CA ASP A 296 0.05 7.48 -20.71
C ASP A 296 0.49 8.64 -19.78
N LEU A 297 1.38 8.33 -18.85
CA LEU A 297 1.97 9.30 -17.93
C LEU A 297 3.42 9.54 -18.29
N ARG A 298 3.78 10.80 -18.51
CA ARG A 298 5.10 11.21 -19.02
C ARG A 298 5.86 12.05 -17.99
N TRP A 299 7.17 12.10 -18.13
CA TRP A 299 8.01 12.97 -17.31
C TRP A 299 7.69 14.46 -17.48
N GLN A 300 7.13 14.85 -18.63
CA GLN A 300 6.68 16.21 -18.84
C GLN A 300 5.54 16.59 -17.89
N ASP A 301 4.63 15.67 -17.56
CA ASP A 301 3.54 15.90 -16.61
C ASP A 301 4.08 16.25 -15.21
N PHE A 302 5.19 15.58 -14.79
CA PHE A 302 5.87 15.94 -13.55
C PHE A 302 6.50 17.34 -13.62
N ALA A 303 7.14 17.68 -14.74
CA ALA A 303 7.76 18.98 -14.92
C ALA A 303 6.71 20.10 -14.89
N ASP A 304 5.62 19.94 -15.65
CA ASP A 304 4.55 20.94 -15.74
C ASP A 304 3.89 21.19 -14.37
N LEU A 305 3.63 20.14 -13.60
CA LEU A 305 3.06 20.26 -12.26
C LEU A 305 4.06 20.83 -11.24
N SER A 306 5.37 20.61 -11.41
CA SER A 306 6.39 21.16 -10.51
C SER A 306 6.44 22.69 -10.51
N ASP A 307 6.02 23.33 -11.60
CA ASP A 307 6.03 24.79 -11.74
C ASP A 307 4.90 25.46 -10.92
N ILE A 308 3.86 24.70 -10.56
CA ILE A 308 2.68 25.25 -9.88
C ILE A 308 2.47 24.71 -8.46
N VAL A 309 3.01 23.53 -8.14
CA VAL A 309 2.82 22.89 -6.83
C VAL A 309 3.94 23.28 -5.86
N PRO A 310 3.63 24.02 -4.77
CA PRO A 310 4.64 24.39 -3.79
C PRO A 310 5.04 23.20 -2.91
N LEU A 311 6.27 23.20 -2.38
CA LEU A 311 6.69 22.30 -1.33
C LEU A 311 5.99 22.70 -0.01
N LEU A 312 4.91 22.03 0.33
CA LEU A 312 4.08 22.31 1.50
C LEU A 312 4.65 21.67 2.78
N ALA A 313 5.02 20.38 2.71
CA ALA A 313 5.55 19.65 3.85
C ALA A 313 7.04 19.32 3.67
N ARG A 314 7.86 19.75 4.65
CA ARG A 314 9.32 19.48 4.63
C ARG A 314 9.64 18.39 5.65
N ILE A 315 9.59 17.14 5.19
CA ILE A 315 9.89 15.96 6.00
C ILE A 315 11.35 15.57 5.76
N TYR A 316 12.07 15.06 6.77
CA TYR A 316 13.47 14.64 6.60
C TYR A 316 13.62 13.64 5.43
N PRO A 317 14.54 13.85 4.46
CA PRO A 317 15.71 14.74 4.49
C PRO A 317 15.47 16.22 4.06
N ASN A 318 14.29 16.57 3.54
CA ASN A 318 13.99 17.94 3.12
C ASN A 318 13.73 18.90 4.30
N GLY A 319 13.43 18.38 5.46
CA GLY A 319 13.26 19.06 6.74
C GLY A 319 14.04 18.39 7.86
N GLN A 320 13.76 18.76 9.11
CA GLN A 320 14.42 18.20 10.29
C GLN A 320 13.61 17.03 10.89
N ALA A 321 12.28 17.14 10.89
CA ALA A 321 11.36 16.19 11.49
C ALA A 321 11.11 14.98 10.56
N ASP A 322 10.95 13.81 11.15
CA ASP A 322 10.65 12.58 10.42
C ASP A 322 9.13 12.39 10.19
N VAL A 323 8.74 11.25 9.62
CA VAL A 323 7.34 10.97 9.27
C VAL A 323 6.41 10.86 10.48
N ASN A 324 6.91 10.46 11.65
CA ASN A 324 6.08 10.41 12.86
C ASN A 324 5.72 11.81 13.35
N HIS A 325 6.67 12.75 13.30
CA HIS A 325 6.41 14.17 13.61
C HIS A 325 5.46 14.78 12.58
N PHE A 326 5.62 14.44 11.30
CA PHE A 326 4.71 14.87 10.25
C PHE A 326 3.28 14.37 10.51
N HIS A 327 3.13 13.09 10.84
CA HIS A 327 1.83 12.51 11.18
C HIS A 327 1.19 13.18 12.39
N ALA A 328 1.96 13.42 13.45
CA ALA A 328 1.50 14.11 14.65
C ALA A 328 1.11 15.58 14.41
N ALA A 329 1.64 16.22 13.37
CA ALA A 329 1.33 17.60 12.99
C ALA A 329 0.10 17.72 12.06
N GLY A 330 -0.65 16.64 11.81
CA GLY A 330 -1.84 16.61 10.96
C GLY A 330 -1.71 15.66 9.74
N GLY A 331 -0.51 15.21 9.42
CA GLY A 331 -0.26 14.16 8.44
C GLY A 331 -0.90 14.40 7.07
N MET A 332 -1.39 13.32 6.46
CA MET A 332 -1.96 13.37 5.11
C MET A 332 -3.32 14.06 5.05
N GLY A 333 -4.16 13.93 6.09
CA GLY A 333 -5.44 14.61 6.12
C GLY A 333 -5.29 16.13 6.00
N PHE A 334 -4.33 16.71 6.73
CA PHE A 334 -3.99 18.13 6.62
C PHE A 334 -3.48 18.50 5.22
N VAL A 335 -2.52 17.73 4.67
CA VAL A 335 -1.94 18.01 3.34
C VAL A 335 -3.02 17.94 2.25
N ILE A 336 -3.88 16.92 2.27
CA ILE A 336 -4.97 16.77 1.30
C ILE A 336 -5.95 17.94 1.44
N SER A 337 -6.31 18.33 2.66
CA SER A 337 -7.21 19.47 2.91
C SER A 337 -6.66 20.78 2.33
N GLU A 338 -5.38 21.10 2.60
CA GLU A 338 -4.73 22.31 2.10
C GLU A 338 -4.62 22.33 0.57
N LEU A 339 -4.26 21.19 -0.03
CA LEU A 339 -4.14 21.08 -1.49
C LEU A 339 -5.51 21.16 -2.20
N LEU A 340 -6.57 20.60 -1.60
CA LEU A 340 -7.94 20.74 -2.09
C LEU A 340 -8.41 22.20 -1.99
N ALA A 341 -8.16 22.84 -0.86
CA ALA A 341 -8.51 24.25 -0.64
C ALA A 341 -7.79 25.18 -1.63
N ALA A 342 -6.55 24.86 -2.00
CA ALA A 342 -5.77 25.56 -3.00
C ALA A 342 -6.18 25.24 -4.46
N GLY A 343 -7.08 24.29 -4.68
CA GLY A 343 -7.48 23.84 -6.02
C GLY A 343 -6.39 23.07 -6.78
N LEU A 344 -5.42 22.50 -6.04
CA LEU A 344 -4.30 21.74 -6.60
C LEU A 344 -4.59 20.25 -6.71
N LEU A 345 -5.54 19.71 -5.96
CA LEU A 345 -6.02 18.33 -6.10
C LEU A 345 -7.40 18.29 -6.73
N ASP A 346 -7.64 17.32 -7.58
CA ASP A 346 -8.98 17.00 -8.06
C ASP A 346 -9.71 16.16 -6.99
N GLY A 347 -10.54 16.84 -6.18
CA GLY A 347 -11.31 16.20 -5.13
C GLY A 347 -12.39 15.24 -5.63
N SER A 348 -12.72 15.25 -6.94
CA SER A 348 -13.72 14.36 -7.54
C SER A 348 -13.16 12.99 -7.94
N ALA A 349 -11.83 12.79 -7.83
CA ALA A 349 -11.21 11.50 -8.12
C ALA A 349 -11.83 10.39 -7.26
N ALA A 350 -12.18 9.28 -7.90
CA ALA A 350 -12.78 8.14 -7.20
C ALA A 350 -11.79 7.49 -6.25
N THR A 351 -12.30 6.96 -5.13
CA THR A 351 -11.48 6.28 -4.12
C THR A 351 -12.14 4.97 -3.68
N ILE A 352 -11.37 4.12 -3.03
CA ILE A 352 -11.89 2.86 -2.51
C ILE A 352 -12.75 3.07 -1.24
N TRP A 353 -12.55 4.16 -0.48
CA TRP A 353 -13.21 4.39 0.80
C TRP A 353 -14.46 5.27 0.66
N GLY A 354 -14.31 6.53 0.37
CA GLY A 354 -15.39 7.50 0.22
C GLY A 354 -16.00 7.50 -1.19
N LYS A 355 -16.78 8.52 -1.50
CA LYS A 355 -17.24 8.74 -2.87
C LYS A 355 -16.09 9.23 -3.76
N ASN A 356 -15.26 10.09 -3.20
CA ASN A 356 -14.15 10.75 -3.88
C ASN A 356 -13.07 11.19 -2.88
N LEU A 357 -11.98 11.77 -3.40
CA LEU A 357 -10.83 12.18 -2.60
C LEU A 357 -11.14 13.28 -1.58
N ALA A 358 -12.19 14.08 -1.77
CA ALA A 358 -12.56 15.10 -0.79
C ALA A 358 -12.89 14.48 0.60
N ASP A 359 -13.32 13.22 0.64
CA ASP A 359 -13.59 12.51 1.88
C ASP A 359 -12.31 12.19 2.69
N TYR A 360 -11.11 12.39 2.12
CA TYR A 360 -9.80 12.14 2.75
C TYR A 360 -9.24 13.35 3.51
N ALA A 361 -9.90 14.49 3.45
CA ALA A 361 -9.47 15.71 4.16
C ALA A 361 -9.72 15.66 5.68
N VAL A 362 -10.22 14.56 6.21
CA VAL A 362 -10.50 14.34 7.64
C VAL A 362 -9.63 13.20 8.17
N GLU A 363 -9.15 13.36 9.40
CA GLU A 363 -8.47 12.27 10.10
C GLU A 363 -9.48 11.16 10.48
N PRO A 364 -9.02 9.92 10.51
CA PRO A 364 -9.86 8.78 10.89
C PRO A 364 -10.23 8.82 12.39
#